data_7d9229d0a575909f71e15ea58707cf7a
#
_entry.id   7d9229d0a575909f71e15ea58707cf7a
#
_cell.length_a   1.000
_cell.length_b   1.000
_cell.length_c   1.000
_cell.angle_alpha   90.00
_cell.angle_beta   90.00
_cell.angle_gamma   90.00
#
_symmetry.space_group_name_H-M   'P 1'
#
loop_
_entity.id
_entity.type
_entity.pdbx_description
1 polymer ?
#
loop_
_entity_poly.entity_id
_entity_poly.type
_entity_poly.pdbx_seq_one_letter_code
_entity_poly.pdbx_strand_id
1 'polypeptide(L)'
;MALGEELGKRLRPGDVIALFGDLGAGKTTLTKGIAVGMGLPAEVHSPTFTLIHEHPGPVPLYHVDLYRLSTEEEVERIGIDEYIYGDGVTVIEWADRMRSLLPSDRLDIEIRFEAKPALESRVTETEGENVRALTFETGSPRMQSVIEELTKYAASCD
;
A
#
# COMPACT_ATOMS: atom_id res chain seq x y z
N MET A 1 2.52 -7.37 7.68
CA MET A 1 1.37 -8.21 7.25
C MET A 1 0.10 -7.85 8.01
N ALA A 2 0.05 -8.01 9.34
CA ALA A 2 -1.18 -7.81 10.13
C ALA A 2 -1.90 -6.47 9.90
N LEU A 3 -1.18 -5.35 9.83
CA LEU A 3 -1.78 -4.04 9.56
C LEU A 3 -2.39 -3.96 8.15
N GLY A 4 -1.76 -4.58 7.15
CA GLY A 4 -2.31 -4.68 5.80
C GLY A 4 -3.60 -5.49 5.76
N GLU A 5 -3.67 -6.58 6.51
CA GLU A 5 -4.86 -7.41 6.63
C GLU A 5 -6.02 -6.62 7.28
N GLU A 6 -5.73 -5.88 8.35
CA GLU A 6 -6.74 -5.04 8.99
C GLU A 6 -7.22 -3.90 8.10
N LEU A 7 -6.32 -3.31 7.30
CA LEU A 7 -6.71 -2.34 6.28
C LEU A 7 -7.61 -2.99 5.23
N GLY A 8 -7.18 -4.12 4.67
CA GLY A 8 -7.92 -4.84 3.63
C GLY A 8 -9.37 -5.19 4.00
N LYS A 9 -9.62 -5.55 5.27
CA LYS A 9 -10.98 -5.83 5.80
C LYS A 9 -11.93 -4.62 5.74
N ARG A 10 -11.39 -3.40 5.64
CA ARG A 10 -12.14 -2.14 5.69
C ARG A 10 -12.31 -1.48 4.32
N LEU A 11 -11.59 -1.98 3.31
CA LEU A 11 -11.65 -1.42 1.96
C LEU A 11 -12.95 -1.80 1.25
N ARG A 12 -13.38 -0.93 0.33
CA ARG A 12 -14.61 -1.04 -0.44
C ARG A 12 -14.32 -0.80 -1.92
N PRO A 13 -15.20 -1.25 -2.83
CA PRO A 13 -15.11 -0.91 -4.25
C PRO A 13 -14.93 0.59 -4.46
N GLY A 14 -13.98 0.96 -5.32
CA GLY A 14 -13.63 2.34 -5.62
C GLY A 14 -12.55 2.95 -4.71
N ASP A 15 -12.14 2.27 -3.63
CA ASP A 15 -11.04 2.76 -2.79
C ASP A 15 -9.71 2.71 -3.54
N VAL A 16 -8.91 3.77 -3.37
CA VAL A 16 -7.56 3.90 -3.95
C VAL A 16 -6.54 4.08 -2.84
N ILE A 17 -5.52 3.24 -2.85
CA ILE A 17 -4.40 3.27 -1.91
C ILE A 17 -3.13 3.59 -2.69
N ALA A 18 -2.49 4.71 -2.37
CA ALA A 18 -1.24 5.13 -2.98
C ALA A 18 -0.07 4.84 -2.02
N LEU A 19 0.88 4.01 -2.46
CA LEU A 19 2.02 3.58 -1.67
C LEU A 19 3.30 4.32 -2.09
N PHE A 20 3.95 4.92 -1.11
CA PHE A 20 5.20 5.64 -1.25
C PHE A 20 6.28 4.97 -0.38
N GLY A 21 7.52 5.09 -0.78
CA GLY A 21 8.67 4.57 -0.05
C GLY A 21 9.74 3.99 -0.96
N ASP A 22 10.96 3.89 -0.43
CA ASP A 22 12.11 3.39 -1.16
C ASP A 22 11.99 1.93 -1.58
N LEU A 23 12.90 1.48 -2.45
CA LEU A 23 13.01 0.09 -2.84
C LEU A 23 13.23 -0.79 -1.58
N GLY A 24 12.48 -1.86 -1.47
CA GLY A 24 12.56 -2.77 -0.31
C GLY A 24 11.86 -2.24 0.96
N ALA A 25 11.20 -1.09 0.94
CA ALA A 25 10.50 -0.56 2.11
C ALA A 25 9.36 -1.46 2.61
N GLY A 26 8.78 -2.30 1.75
CA GLY A 26 7.72 -3.23 2.11
C GLY A 26 6.36 -2.92 1.46
N LYS A 27 6.34 -2.14 0.38
CA LYS A 27 5.10 -1.82 -0.36
C LYS A 27 4.36 -3.07 -0.81
N THR A 28 5.05 -4.00 -1.47
CA THR A 28 4.47 -5.27 -1.92
C THR A 28 4.03 -6.15 -0.75
N THR A 29 4.75 -6.13 0.37
CA THR A 29 4.37 -6.85 1.59
C THR A 29 3.06 -6.29 2.17
N LEU A 30 2.89 -4.98 2.17
CA LEU A 30 1.64 -4.34 2.59
C LEU A 30 0.50 -4.70 1.65
N THR A 31 0.72 -4.67 0.34
CA THR A 31 -0.27 -5.07 -0.69
C THR A 31 -0.73 -6.52 -0.50
N LYS A 32 0.20 -7.44 -0.20
CA LYS A 32 -0.15 -8.84 0.14
C LYS A 32 -1.05 -8.92 1.37
N GLY A 33 -0.74 -8.17 2.41
CA GLY A 33 -1.60 -8.08 3.60
C GLY A 33 -2.99 -7.57 3.25
N ILE A 34 -3.09 -6.50 2.47
CA ILE A 34 -4.37 -5.95 1.99
C ILE A 34 -5.18 -7.03 1.26
N ALA A 35 -4.56 -7.75 0.32
CA ALA A 35 -5.23 -8.83 -0.41
C ALA A 35 -5.80 -9.90 0.53
N VAL A 36 -5.01 -10.35 1.50
CA VAL A 36 -5.47 -11.31 2.53
C VAL A 36 -6.65 -10.75 3.31
N GLY A 37 -6.58 -9.49 3.73
CA GLY A 37 -7.67 -8.81 4.44
C GLY A 37 -8.96 -8.70 3.61
N MET A 38 -8.83 -8.58 2.29
CA MET A 38 -9.95 -8.60 1.34
C MET A 38 -10.51 -10.02 1.08
N GLY A 39 -9.92 -11.06 1.68
CA GLY A 39 -10.29 -12.45 1.46
C GLY A 39 -9.75 -13.04 0.14
N LEU A 40 -8.74 -12.43 -0.44
CA LEU A 40 -8.06 -12.92 -1.64
C LEU A 40 -6.88 -13.84 -1.28
N PRO A 41 -6.44 -14.74 -2.17
CA PRO A 41 -5.27 -15.58 -1.94
C PRO A 41 -4.01 -14.73 -1.66
N ALA A 42 -3.15 -15.20 -0.75
CA ALA A 42 -1.90 -14.51 -0.39
C ALA A 42 -0.83 -14.50 -1.50
N GLU A 43 -1.08 -15.15 -2.62
CA GLU A 43 -0.17 -15.25 -3.78
C GLU A 43 -0.16 -13.99 -4.65
N VAL A 44 -0.10 -12.83 -4.00
CA VAL A 44 0.08 -11.55 -4.69
C VAL A 44 1.56 -11.37 -4.97
N HIS A 45 1.93 -11.37 -6.24
CA HIS A 45 3.29 -11.05 -6.69
C HIS A 45 3.34 -9.59 -7.15
N SER A 46 4.52 -8.96 -7.01
CA SER A 46 4.72 -7.62 -7.57
C SER A 46 4.56 -7.66 -9.10
N PRO A 47 3.73 -6.78 -9.69
CA PRO A 47 3.54 -6.70 -11.12
C PRO A 47 4.65 -5.92 -11.83
N THR A 48 5.88 -5.95 -11.33
CA THR A 48 7.01 -5.15 -11.84
C THR A 48 7.22 -5.30 -13.35
N PHE A 49 6.87 -6.45 -13.92
CA PHE A 49 7.00 -6.71 -15.36
C PHE A 49 5.73 -6.46 -16.17
N THR A 50 4.56 -6.60 -15.55
CA THR A 50 3.23 -6.47 -16.18
C THR A 50 2.57 -5.14 -15.89
N LEU A 51 3.10 -4.34 -14.95
CA LEU A 51 2.61 -3.05 -14.44
C LEU A 51 1.29 -3.15 -13.68
N ILE A 52 0.35 -3.97 -14.10
CA ILE A 52 -0.96 -4.16 -13.46
C ILE A 52 -1.27 -5.64 -13.34
N HIS A 53 -1.65 -6.07 -12.13
CA HIS A 53 -2.24 -7.38 -11.87
C HIS A 53 -3.66 -7.21 -11.33
N GLU A 54 -4.59 -7.90 -11.97
CA GLU A 54 -5.96 -8.01 -11.50
C GLU A 54 -6.12 -9.31 -10.69
N HIS A 55 -6.52 -9.17 -9.44
CA HIS A 55 -6.82 -10.28 -8.56
C HIS A 55 -8.35 -10.39 -8.43
N PRO A 56 -8.98 -11.38 -9.07
CA PRO A 56 -10.42 -11.52 -9.05
C PRO A 56 -10.94 -11.95 -7.67
N GLY A 57 -12.11 -11.46 -7.33
CA GLY A 57 -12.80 -11.75 -6.09
C GLY A 57 -14.16 -11.07 -6.04
N PRO A 58 -14.92 -11.19 -4.92
CA PRO A 58 -16.17 -10.45 -4.74
C PRO A 58 -15.99 -8.94 -4.91
N VAL A 59 -14.88 -8.41 -4.44
CA VAL A 59 -14.31 -7.10 -4.77
C VAL A 59 -12.95 -7.36 -5.36
N PRO A 60 -12.69 -7.07 -6.63
CA PRO A 60 -11.39 -7.29 -7.23
C PRO A 60 -10.33 -6.34 -6.67
N LEU A 61 -9.09 -6.80 -6.61
CA LEU A 61 -7.93 -5.98 -6.28
C LEU A 61 -7.12 -5.70 -7.54
N TYR A 62 -6.92 -4.44 -7.85
CA TYR A 62 -6.05 -3.97 -8.92
C TYR A 62 -4.71 -3.54 -8.32
N HIS A 63 -3.68 -4.35 -8.52
CA HIS A 63 -2.34 -4.08 -8.02
C HIS A 63 -1.49 -3.48 -9.14
N VAL A 64 -1.10 -2.24 -8.98
CA VAL A 64 -0.32 -1.44 -9.94
C VAL A 64 1.08 -1.20 -9.37
N ASP A 65 2.12 -1.40 -10.18
CA ASP A 65 3.51 -1.08 -9.85
C ASP A 65 4.10 -0.19 -10.94
N LEU A 66 4.36 1.07 -10.60
CA LEU A 66 4.83 2.09 -11.52
C LEU A 66 6.37 2.25 -11.52
N TYR A 67 7.11 1.35 -10.89
CA TYR A 67 8.57 1.45 -10.75
C TYR A 67 9.30 1.72 -12.07
N ARG A 68 8.85 1.08 -13.15
CA ARG A 68 9.48 1.17 -14.49
C ARG A 68 9.05 2.38 -15.31
N LEU A 69 7.99 3.06 -14.92
CA LEU A 69 7.50 4.22 -15.64
C LEU A 69 8.20 5.47 -15.11
N SER A 70 8.52 6.39 -16.03
CA SER A 70 9.28 7.60 -15.73
C SER A 70 8.46 8.87 -15.85
N THR A 71 7.35 8.83 -16.59
CA THR A 71 6.49 9.98 -16.86
C THR A 71 5.02 9.69 -16.64
N GLU A 72 4.23 10.73 -16.36
CA GLU A 72 2.79 10.60 -16.20
C GLU A 72 2.10 10.22 -17.51
N GLU A 73 2.63 10.63 -18.67
CA GLU A 73 2.11 10.20 -19.97
C GLU A 73 2.25 8.68 -20.18
N GLU A 74 3.32 8.07 -19.68
CA GLU A 74 3.47 6.62 -19.71
C GLU A 74 2.42 5.95 -18.82
N VAL A 75 2.10 6.54 -17.66
CA VAL A 75 1.07 6.04 -16.75
C VAL A 75 -0.32 6.16 -17.39
N GLU A 76 -0.63 7.28 -18.03
CA GLU A 76 -1.91 7.44 -18.74
C GLU A 76 -2.09 6.38 -19.84
N ARG A 77 -1.03 6.05 -20.58
CA ARG A 77 -1.06 5.08 -21.68
C ARG A 77 -1.37 3.65 -21.25
N ILE A 78 -1.13 3.27 -20.00
CA ILE A 78 -1.50 1.94 -19.50
C ILE A 78 -2.97 1.83 -19.12
N GLY A 79 -3.76 2.90 -19.25
CA GLY A 79 -5.19 2.90 -18.96
C GLY A 79 -5.51 2.86 -17.47
N ILE A 80 -4.69 3.51 -16.65
CA ILE A 80 -4.80 3.50 -15.17
C ILE A 80 -6.17 3.95 -14.68
N ASP A 81 -6.84 4.84 -15.40
CA ASP A 81 -8.16 5.38 -15.02
C ASP A 81 -9.25 4.30 -14.98
N GLU A 82 -9.16 3.28 -15.83
CA GLU A 82 -10.11 2.15 -15.82
C GLU A 82 -10.09 1.40 -14.48
N TYR A 83 -8.95 1.37 -13.81
CA TYR A 83 -8.76 0.73 -12.50
C TYR A 83 -9.12 1.66 -11.36
N ILE A 84 -8.65 2.91 -11.39
CA ILE A 84 -8.90 3.91 -10.35
C ILE A 84 -10.41 4.18 -10.18
N TYR A 85 -11.14 4.28 -11.28
CA TYR A 85 -12.57 4.55 -11.31
C TYR A 85 -13.42 3.30 -11.55
N GLY A 86 -12.82 2.13 -11.43
CA GLY A 86 -13.48 0.84 -11.58
C GLY A 86 -14.21 0.38 -10.30
N ASP A 87 -14.64 -0.86 -10.33
CA ASP A 87 -15.46 -1.51 -9.30
C ASP A 87 -14.66 -2.30 -8.25
N GLY A 88 -13.33 -2.19 -8.29
CA GLY A 88 -12.42 -2.84 -7.36
C GLY A 88 -11.73 -1.87 -6.42
N VAL A 89 -10.80 -2.41 -5.65
CA VAL A 89 -9.81 -1.66 -4.86
C VAL A 89 -8.54 -1.53 -5.68
N THR A 90 -7.98 -0.33 -5.80
CA THR A 90 -6.73 -0.10 -6.51
C THR A 90 -5.61 0.20 -5.53
N VAL A 91 -4.53 -0.59 -5.56
CA VAL A 91 -3.30 -0.33 -4.80
C VAL A 91 -2.19 0.00 -5.78
N ILE A 92 -1.59 1.18 -5.61
CA ILE A 92 -0.58 1.73 -6.53
C ILE A 92 0.75 1.84 -5.80
N GLU A 93 1.72 1.00 -6.14
CA GLU A 93 3.10 1.12 -5.69
C GLU A 93 3.85 2.15 -6.56
N TRP A 94 4.80 2.88 -5.98
CA TRP A 94 5.52 3.97 -6.63
C TRP A 94 4.59 5.07 -7.14
N ALA A 95 3.60 5.42 -6.32
CA ALA A 95 2.57 6.41 -6.67
C ALA A 95 3.14 7.82 -6.90
N ASP A 96 4.36 8.10 -6.47
CA ASP A 96 5.10 9.33 -6.78
C ASP A 96 5.31 9.55 -8.30
N ARG A 97 5.22 8.47 -9.11
CA ARG A 97 5.30 8.54 -10.58
C ARG A 97 4.09 9.20 -11.24
N MET A 98 2.98 9.35 -10.51
CA MET A 98 1.73 9.87 -11.05
C MET A 98 1.02 10.86 -10.11
N ARG A 99 1.74 11.68 -9.37
CA ARG A 99 1.16 12.55 -8.33
C ARG A 99 -0.01 13.41 -8.81
N SER A 100 0.08 13.99 -10.01
CA SER A 100 -0.98 14.86 -10.54
C SER A 100 -2.18 14.07 -11.06
N LEU A 101 -2.02 12.76 -11.35
CA LEU A 101 -3.08 11.88 -11.83
C LEU A 101 -3.81 11.15 -10.70
N LEU A 102 -3.30 11.20 -9.47
CA LEU A 102 -3.93 10.56 -8.32
C LEU A 102 -5.28 11.21 -8.02
N PRO A 103 -6.34 10.41 -7.76
CA PRO A 103 -7.63 10.95 -7.37
C PRO A 103 -7.55 11.65 -6.01
N SER A 104 -8.38 12.65 -5.78
CA SER A 104 -8.44 13.37 -4.50
C SER A 104 -8.95 12.48 -3.35
N ASP A 105 -9.85 11.55 -3.66
CA ASP A 105 -10.39 10.58 -2.71
C ASP A 105 -9.53 9.33 -2.70
N ARG A 106 -8.50 9.34 -1.85
CA ARG A 106 -7.55 8.25 -1.72
C ARG A 106 -6.94 8.20 -0.31
N LEU A 107 -6.23 7.11 -0.04
CA LEU A 107 -5.36 6.97 1.13
C LEU A 107 -3.91 6.90 0.67
N ASP A 108 -3.09 7.84 1.10
CA ASP A 108 -1.64 7.83 0.92
C ASP A 108 -0.99 7.10 2.11
N ILE A 109 -0.10 6.17 1.82
CA ILE A 109 0.69 5.44 2.82
C ILE A 109 2.17 5.56 2.46
N GLU A 110 2.94 6.24 3.29
CA GLU A 110 4.38 6.30 3.18
C GLU A 110 5.03 5.28 4.10
N ILE A 111 5.93 4.46 3.56
CA ILE A 111 6.66 3.41 4.30
C ILE A 111 8.14 3.80 4.34
N ARG A 112 8.67 4.02 5.54
CA ARG A 112 10.08 4.35 5.76
C ARG A 112 10.77 3.32 6.64
N PHE A 113 12.06 3.12 6.40
CA PHE A 113 12.91 2.40 7.34
C PHE A 113 13.13 3.27 8.58
N GLU A 114 12.87 2.75 9.75
CA GLU A 114 13.29 3.38 11.00
C GLU A 114 14.63 2.81 11.43
N ALA A 115 15.66 3.68 11.50
CA ALA A 115 16.90 3.31 12.14
C ALA A 115 16.65 3.20 13.65
N LYS A 116 16.97 2.04 14.26
CA LYS A 116 16.99 1.95 15.73
C LYS A 116 17.95 3.02 16.25
N PRO A 117 17.60 3.80 17.29
CA PRO A 117 18.57 4.64 17.95
C PRO A 117 19.71 3.73 18.43
N ALA A 118 20.94 4.09 18.08
CA ALA A 118 22.14 3.40 18.54
C ALA A 118 22.21 3.53 20.05
N LEU A 119 21.70 2.54 20.79
CA LEU A 119 22.05 2.37 22.18
C LEU A 119 23.47 1.81 22.21
N GLU A 120 24.37 2.60 22.78
CA GLU A 120 25.76 2.24 22.98
C GLU A 120 25.89 0.90 23.70
N SER A 121 26.80 0.07 23.15
CA SER A 121 27.49 -1.07 23.76
C SER A 121 26.69 -2.34 24.11
N ARG A 122 26.90 -3.31 23.33
CA ARG A 122 27.40 -4.67 23.50
C ARG A 122 26.89 -5.60 22.39
N VAL A 123 27.88 -6.16 21.72
CA VAL A 123 27.77 -7.20 20.71
C VAL A 123 26.90 -8.35 21.16
N THR A 124 25.75 -8.54 20.55
CA THR A 124 25.18 -9.81 20.18
C THR A 124 24.52 -9.62 18.83
N GLU A 125 25.04 -10.32 17.83
CA GLU A 125 24.45 -10.43 16.51
C GLU A 125 23.09 -11.16 16.64
N THR A 126 22.05 -10.43 16.94
CA THR A 126 20.69 -10.82 16.61
C THR A 126 20.29 -9.94 15.44
N GLU A 127 19.93 -10.57 14.32
CA GLU A 127 19.40 -9.93 13.12
C GLU A 127 18.36 -8.89 13.54
N GLY A 128 18.70 -7.61 13.37
CA GLY A 128 17.85 -6.52 13.81
C GLY A 128 16.52 -6.58 13.07
N GLU A 129 15.42 -6.76 13.79
CA GLU A 129 14.08 -6.55 13.24
C GLU A 129 14.06 -5.19 12.57
N ASN A 130 13.90 -5.20 11.25
CA ASN A 130 13.80 -4.01 10.44
C ASN A 130 12.47 -3.33 10.76
N VAL A 131 12.48 -2.38 11.68
CA VAL A 131 11.30 -1.58 12.03
C VAL A 131 10.94 -0.70 10.84
N ARG A 132 9.65 -0.60 10.56
CA ARG A 132 9.07 0.25 9.53
C ARG A 132 8.12 1.25 10.18
N ALA A 133 8.27 2.51 9.82
CA ALA A 133 7.29 3.55 10.12
C ALA A 133 6.33 3.68 8.93
N LEU A 134 5.03 3.65 9.21
CA LEU A 134 3.99 3.91 8.22
C LEU A 134 3.29 5.21 8.58
N THR A 135 3.27 6.15 7.64
CA THR A 135 2.53 7.41 7.75
C THR A 135 1.31 7.34 6.83
N PHE A 136 0.15 7.70 7.36
CA PHE A 136 -1.12 7.69 6.65
C PHE A 136 -1.60 9.11 6.45
N GLU A 137 -1.97 9.49 5.21
CA GLU A 137 -2.52 10.79 4.87
C GLU A 137 -3.73 10.62 3.94
N THR A 138 -4.78 11.42 4.16
CA THR A 138 -5.95 11.40 3.30
C THR A 138 -6.72 12.72 3.37
N GLY A 139 -7.35 13.11 2.26
CA GLY A 139 -8.39 14.15 2.21
C GLY A 139 -9.82 13.60 2.28
N SER A 140 -9.97 12.27 2.31
CA SER A 140 -11.26 11.59 2.33
C SER A 140 -11.79 11.41 3.75
N PRO A 141 -12.98 11.91 4.08
CA PRO A 141 -13.60 11.67 5.41
C PRO A 141 -13.78 10.18 5.70
N ARG A 142 -14.08 9.38 4.67
CA ARG A 142 -14.20 7.93 4.82
C ARG A 142 -12.87 7.27 5.19
N MET A 143 -11.80 7.61 4.47
CA MET A 143 -10.46 7.06 4.75
C MET A 143 -9.91 7.56 6.10
N GLN A 144 -10.30 8.76 6.53
CA GLN A 144 -9.97 9.24 7.86
C GLN A 144 -10.55 8.32 8.95
N SER A 145 -11.80 7.86 8.80
CA SER A 145 -12.40 6.89 9.71
C SER A 145 -11.66 5.55 9.70
N VAL A 146 -11.20 5.08 8.53
CA VAL A 146 -10.38 3.88 8.41
C VAL A 146 -9.06 4.02 9.17
N ILE A 147 -8.37 5.16 9.03
CA ILE A 147 -7.12 5.46 9.75
C ILE A 147 -7.36 5.40 11.28
N GLU A 148 -8.43 6.01 11.77
CA GLU A 148 -8.77 6.01 13.19
C GLU A 148 -8.99 4.60 13.74
N GLU A 149 -9.67 3.73 12.99
CA GLU A 149 -9.86 2.34 13.35
C GLU A 149 -8.56 1.53 13.33
N LEU A 150 -7.69 1.74 12.34
CA LEU A 150 -6.38 1.13 12.27
C LEU A 150 -5.47 1.54 13.43
N THR A 151 -5.53 2.82 13.83
CA THR A 151 -4.78 3.33 14.97
C THR A 151 -5.22 2.68 16.28
N LYS A 152 -6.53 2.50 16.46
CA LYS A 152 -7.08 1.79 17.63
C LYS A 152 -6.65 0.31 17.64
N TYR A 153 -6.67 -0.33 16.47
CA TYR A 153 -6.19 -1.70 16.33
C TYR A 153 -4.71 -1.83 16.70
N ALA A 154 -3.85 -0.97 16.15
CA ALA A 154 -2.42 -0.98 16.45
C ALA A 154 -2.14 -0.79 17.94
N ALA A 155 -2.85 0.15 18.60
CA ALA A 155 -2.72 0.38 20.04
C ALA A 155 -3.22 -0.79 20.90
N SER A 156 -4.03 -1.69 20.37
CA SER A 156 -4.52 -2.90 21.07
C SER A 156 -3.59 -4.10 20.96
N CYS A 157 -2.56 -4.02 20.12
CA CYS A 157 -1.58 -5.08 19.89
C CYS A 157 -0.31 -4.95 20.75
N ASP A 158 -0.17 -3.84 21.49
CA ASP A 158 0.88 -3.58 22.48
C ASP A 158 0.45 -4.07 23.88
#